data_13e852e5d8bc8914894f9ce7a9cc131b
#
_entry.id   13e852e5d8bc8914894f9ce7a9cc131b
#
_cell.length_a   1.000
_cell.length_b   1.000
_cell.length_c   1.000
_cell.angle_alpha   90.00
_cell.angle_beta   90.00
_cell.angle_gamma   90.00
#
_symmetry.space_group_name_H-M   'P 1'
#
loop_
_entity.id
_entity.type
_entity.pdbx_description
1 polymer ?
#
loop_
_entity_poly.entity_id
_entity_poly.type
_entity_poly.pdbx_seq_one_letter_code
_entity_poly.pdbx_strand_id
1 'polypeptide(L)' 'MRIINSFIKENIKVTIFDFDLKYVIKFEFGSLEQTYKVDKLEFMNHLDLEEKIDQNFIKSVNIRFDRMSKDLSCLYM' A
#
# COMPACT_ATOMS: atom_id res chain seq x y z
N MET A 1 15.21 5.73 4.67
CA MET A 1 13.80 5.26 4.74
C MET A 1 13.65 4.29 5.90
N ARG A 2 12.67 4.50 6.76
CA ARG A 2 12.48 3.73 7.98
C ARG A 2 11.04 3.21 8.05
N ILE A 3 10.87 1.95 8.46
CA ILE A 3 9.54 1.37 8.63
C ILE A 3 8.91 1.93 9.90
N ILE A 4 7.72 2.53 9.75
CA ILE A 4 6.94 3.01 10.89
C ILE A 4 6.03 1.89 11.40
N ASN A 5 5.33 1.20 10.51
CA ASN A 5 4.39 0.16 10.86
C ASN A 5 4.20 -0.81 9.69
N SER A 6 3.79 -2.02 10.01
CA SER A 6 3.51 -3.05 9.02
C SER A 6 2.38 -3.93 9.55
N PHE A 7 1.40 -4.20 8.71
CA PHE A 7 0.26 -5.05 9.09
C PHE A 7 -0.27 -5.77 7.86
N ILE A 8 -1.12 -6.77 8.09
CA ILE A 8 -1.71 -7.57 7.02
C ILE A 8 -3.23 -7.40 7.07
N LYS A 9 -3.82 -7.07 5.92
CA LYS A 9 -5.28 -7.02 5.74
C LYS A 9 -5.64 -7.77 4.46
N GLU A 10 -6.54 -8.73 4.58
CA GLU A 10 -7.03 -9.52 3.44
C GLU A 10 -5.89 -10.09 2.59
N ASN A 11 -4.88 -10.64 3.25
CA ASN A 11 -3.69 -11.23 2.62
C ASN A 11 -2.78 -10.20 1.93
N ILE A 12 -3.06 -8.91 2.11
CA ILE A 12 -2.20 -7.83 1.59
C ILE A 12 -1.33 -7.33 2.72
N LYS A 13 -0.03 -7.34 2.50
CA LYS A 13 0.91 -6.75 3.46
C LYS A 13 1.00 -5.27 3.20
N VAL A 14 0.69 -4.48 4.22
CA VAL A 14 0.75 -3.02 4.16
C VAL A 14 1.94 -2.56 5.00
N THR A 15 2.85 -1.82 4.41
CA THR A 15 4.01 -1.26 5.11
C THR A 15 4.02 0.24 4.93
N ILE A 16 4.20 0.96 6.04
CA ILE A 16 4.29 2.41 6.03
C ILE A 16 5.71 2.80 6.40
N PHE A 17 6.34 3.58 5.54
CA PHE A 17 7.70 4.06 5.72
C PHE A 17 7.71 5.56 6.00
N ASP A 18 8.68 5.97 6.80
CA ASP A 18 9.03 7.38 6.98
C ASP A 18 10.17 7.69 6.00
N PHE A 19 9.92 8.60 5.08
CA PHE A 19 10.91 8.99 4.08
C PHE A 19 10.90 10.50 3.92
N ASP A 20 11.75 11.17 4.73
CA ASP A 20 11.93 12.62 4.70
C ASP A 20 10.60 13.35 4.96
N LEU A 21 10.11 14.14 4.00
CA LEU A 21 8.85 14.89 4.13
C LEU A 21 7.63 14.10 3.67
N LYS A 22 7.80 12.81 3.41
CA LYS A 22 6.74 11.97 2.87
C LYS A 22 6.57 10.70 3.69
N TYR A 23 5.34 10.15 3.65
CA TYR A 23 5.10 8.76 4.01
C TYR A 23 5.04 7.96 2.72
N VAL A 24 5.63 6.78 2.74
CA VAL A 24 5.54 5.82 1.62
C VAL A 24 4.71 4.64 2.09
N ILE A 25 3.64 4.34 1.37
CA ILE A 25 2.75 3.22 1.70
C ILE A 25 2.92 2.17 0.63
N LYS A 26 3.30 0.97 1.04
CA LYS A 26 3.55 -0.13 0.14
C LYS A 26 2.57 -1.26 0.41
N PHE A 27 1.84 -1.68 -0.61
CA PHE A 27 0.91 -2.80 -0.55
C PHE A 27 1.53 -3.95 -1.35
N GLU A 28 1.68 -5.10 -0.71
CA GLU A 28 2.30 -6.28 -1.34
C GLU A 28 1.36 -7.47 -1.31
N PHE A 29 1.28 -8.17 -2.44
CA PHE A 29 0.52 -9.39 -2.58
C PHE A 29 1.28 -10.32 -3.53
N GLY A 30 1.94 -11.35 -2.97
CA GLY A 30 2.79 -12.23 -3.76
C GLY A 30 3.92 -11.47 -4.44
N SER A 31 3.99 -11.57 -5.74
CA SER A 31 5.02 -10.88 -6.55
C SER A 31 4.58 -9.49 -7.02
N LEU A 32 3.40 -9.03 -6.60
CA LEU A 32 2.85 -7.75 -7.00
C LEU A 32 2.96 -6.74 -5.87
N GLU A 33 3.12 -5.47 -6.22
CA GLU A 33 3.09 -4.41 -5.23
C GLU A 33 2.54 -3.12 -5.80
N GLN A 34 1.94 -2.31 -4.93
CA GLN A 34 1.47 -0.97 -5.24
C GLN A 34 2.07 -0.03 -4.20
N THR A 35 2.58 1.10 -4.65
CA THR A 35 3.26 2.06 -3.76
C THR A 35 2.71 3.46 -3.97
N TYR A 36 2.42 4.14 -2.87
CA TYR A 36 2.00 5.54 -2.86
C TYR A 36 2.95 6.35 -2.00
N LYS A 37 3.21 7.57 -2.44
CA LYS A 37 3.96 8.56 -1.67
C LYS A 37 3.02 9.71 -1.36
N VAL A 38 2.88 10.04 -0.09
CA VAL A 38 2.00 11.12 0.35
C VAL A 38 2.77 12.12 1.20
N ASP A 39 2.36 13.39 1.14
CA ASP A 39 3.01 14.44 1.93
C ASP A 39 2.60 14.33 3.39
N LYS A 40 3.59 14.41 4.28
CA LYS A 40 3.32 14.36 5.73
C LYS A 40 2.42 15.49 6.19
N LEU A 41 2.46 16.64 5.50
CA LEU A 41 1.66 17.80 5.86
C LEU A 41 0.15 17.57 5.73
N GLU A 42 -0.24 16.57 4.95
CA GLU A 42 -1.66 16.24 4.76
C GLU A 42 -2.22 15.41 5.91
N PHE A 43 -1.37 14.98 6.85
CA PHE A 43 -1.76 14.11 7.95
C PHE A 43 -1.21 14.64 9.26
N MET A 44 -1.96 14.44 10.34
CA MET A 44 -1.50 14.82 11.68
C MET A 44 -0.30 13.97 12.11
N ASN A 45 -0.36 12.68 11.81
CA ASN A 45 0.70 11.71 12.08
C ASN A 45 0.41 10.44 11.29
N HIS A 46 1.26 9.41 11.47
CA HIS A 46 1.08 8.16 10.75
C HIS A 46 -0.21 7.42 11.12
N LEU A 47 -0.73 7.62 12.32
CA LEU A 47 -1.99 6.99 12.76
C LEU A 47 -3.18 7.55 11.98
N ASP A 48 -3.15 8.85 11.68
CA ASP A 48 -4.16 9.49 10.85
C ASP A 48 -4.16 8.87 9.44
N LEU A 49 -2.99 8.65 8.89
CA LEU A 49 -2.84 7.99 7.60
C LEU A 49 -3.38 6.55 7.66
N GLU A 50 -3.06 5.81 8.71
CA GLU A 50 -3.50 4.42 8.86
C GLU A 50 -5.02 4.32 8.92
N GLU A 51 -5.70 5.27 9.53
CA GLU A 51 -7.17 5.29 9.59
C GLU A 51 -7.79 5.44 8.19
N LYS A 52 -7.10 6.12 7.31
CA LYS A 52 -7.60 6.33 5.93
C LYS A 52 -7.38 5.11 5.05
N ILE A 53 -6.54 4.18 5.47
CA ILE A 53 -6.39 2.89 4.81
C ILE A 53 -7.46 1.97 5.38
N ASP A 54 -8.71 2.29 5.07
CA ASP A 54 -9.86 1.56 5.57
C ASP A 54 -10.21 0.38 4.66
N GLN A 55 -11.31 -0.30 4.96
CA GLN A 55 -11.74 -1.46 4.21
C GLN A 55 -12.05 -1.12 2.75
N ASN A 56 -12.60 0.06 2.48
CA ASN A 56 -12.89 0.49 1.13
C ASN A 56 -11.62 0.69 0.31
N PHE A 57 -10.60 1.27 0.94
CA PHE A 57 -9.30 1.45 0.29
C PHE A 57 -8.66 0.10 -0.03
N ILE A 58 -8.68 -0.82 0.92
CA ILE A 58 -8.13 -2.17 0.73
C ILE A 58 -8.89 -2.90 -0.38
N LYS A 59 -10.20 -2.73 -0.46
CA LYS A 59 -11.00 -3.32 -1.54
C LYS A 59 -10.55 -2.82 -2.91
N SER A 60 -10.28 -1.52 -3.03
CA SER A 60 -9.78 -0.94 -4.28
C SER A 60 -8.39 -1.47 -4.63
N VAL A 61 -7.53 -1.63 -3.64
CA VAL A 61 -6.20 -2.21 -3.83
C VAL A 61 -6.31 -3.65 -4.32
N ASN A 62 -7.23 -4.43 -3.74
CA ASN A 62 -7.48 -5.81 -4.16
C ASN A 62 -7.92 -5.90 -5.62
N ILE A 63 -8.82 -5.02 -6.05
CA ILE A 63 -9.30 -4.98 -7.43
C ILE A 63 -8.14 -4.69 -8.38
N ARG A 64 -7.24 -3.77 -8.02
CA ARG A 64 -6.06 -3.46 -8.82
C ARG A 64 -5.10 -4.64 -8.89
N PHE A 65 -4.90 -5.35 -7.77
CA PHE A 65 -4.06 -6.54 -7.76
C PHE A 65 -4.61 -7.62 -8.68
N ASP A 66 -5.91 -7.78 -8.74
CA ASP A 66 -6.54 -8.74 -9.64
C ASP A 66 -6.19 -8.42 -11.10
N ARG A 67 -6.27 -7.15 -11.47
CA ARG A 67 -5.89 -6.69 -12.82
C ARG A 67 -4.40 -6.87 -13.09
N MET A 68 -3.59 -6.52 -12.09
CA MET A 68 -2.14 -6.68 -12.19
C MET A 68 -1.76 -8.15 -12.37
N SER A 69 -2.45 -9.04 -11.67
CA SER A 69 -2.22 -10.48 -11.80
C SER A 69 -2.49 -10.97 -13.23
N LYS A 70 -3.55 -10.48 -13.85
CA LYS A 70 -3.87 -10.82 -15.23
C LYS A 70 -2.80 -10.29 -16.19
N ASP A 71 -2.34 -9.07 -15.97
CA ASP A 71 -1.28 -8.49 -16.80
C ASP A 71 0.02 -9.26 -16.64
N LEU A 72 0.35 -9.64 -15.41
CA LEU A 72 1.55 -10.43 -15.15
C LEU A 72 1.49 -11.77 -15.86
N SER A 73 0.33 -12.44 -15.85
CA SER A 73 0.13 -13.69 -16.55
C SER A 73 0.40 -13.54 -18.07
N CYS A 74 0.03 -12.41 -18.63
CA CYS A 74 0.30 -12.13 -20.05
C CYS A 74 1.79 -12.05 -20.38
N LEU A 75 2.61 -11.65 -19.40
CA LEU A 75 4.06 -11.59 -19.60
C LEU A 75 4.71 -12.97 -19.72
N TYR A 76 4.08 -13.99 -19.18
CA TYR A 76 4.60 -15.35 -19.20
C TYR A 76 4.08 -16.19 -20.36
N MET A 77 3.23 -15.62 -21.17
CA MET A 77 2.64 -16.34 -22.32
C MET A 77 3.47 -16.17 -23.57
#